data_d38d6ee1078ee9cda96614c97a357341
#
_entry.id   d38d6ee1078ee9cda96614c97a357341
#
_cell.length_a   1.000
_cell.length_b   1.000
_cell.length_c   1.000
_cell.angle_alpha   90.00
_cell.angle_beta   90.00
_cell.angle_gamma   90.00
#
_symmetry.space_group_name_H-M   'P 1'
#
loop_
_entity.id
_entity.type
_entity.pdbx_description
1 polymer ?
#
loop_
_entity_poly.entity_id
_entity_poly.type
_entity_poly.pdbx_seq_one_letter_code
_entity_poly.pdbx_strand_id
1 'polypeptide(L)'
;MADSTEPAAPEQTKISLEEMATRYLDVLQKNYDMVCFTLAGSRKINESEYDEFSQQLQVMPRQPARMEFEKAKFASEQWLLRNSLADGLALVMPVLEDARTICALCDFKASGSRDQVELQKIATTNRAEFLQTEISKKFEVLQEKYNITCEVKPHILSLMEVTKALMAKDGILTEEESEDGVKRTVKIRSVQIVQSPETNSAGGSSLNLTRRVGDSEKVIKAGDQIHFTKAEHIGSLLTIGIFITDILRGIQQYAQATGAAD
;
A
#
# COMPACT_ATOMS: atom_id res chain seq x y z
N MET A 1 49.70 36.19 -3.73
CA MET A 1 49.15 34.97 -4.33
C MET A 1 47.80 34.71 -3.66
N ALA A 2 46.74 35.10 -4.35
CA ALA A 2 45.39 34.86 -3.86
C ALA A 2 44.96 33.50 -4.41
N ASP A 3 44.70 32.62 -3.47
CA ASP A 3 44.20 31.25 -3.72
C ASP A 3 42.70 31.36 -4.08
N SER A 4 42.39 31.33 -5.38
CA SER A 4 41.04 31.31 -5.90
C SER A 4 40.50 29.88 -5.81
N THR A 5 39.94 29.53 -4.67
CA THR A 5 39.15 28.29 -4.54
C THR A 5 37.85 28.49 -5.32
N GLU A 6 37.77 27.95 -6.54
CA GLU A 6 36.50 27.82 -7.26
C GLU A 6 35.51 27.05 -6.41
N PRO A 7 34.28 27.53 -6.25
CA PRO A 7 33.26 26.76 -5.56
C PRO A 7 32.98 25.48 -6.33
N ALA A 8 33.12 24.32 -5.66
CA ALA A 8 32.80 23.02 -6.22
C ALA A 8 31.37 23.04 -6.80
N ALA A 9 31.24 22.61 -8.05
CA ALA A 9 29.93 22.48 -8.68
C ALA A 9 29.02 21.60 -7.81
N PRO A 10 27.75 21.97 -7.60
CA PRO A 10 26.85 21.18 -6.79
C PRO A 10 26.76 19.76 -7.36
N GLU A 11 27.02 18.77 -6.53
CA GLU A 11 26.86 17.37 -6.89
C GLU A 11 25.43 17.16 -7.44
N GLN A 12 25.36 16.71 -8.67
CA GLN A 12 24.09 16.35 -9.28
C GLN A 12 23.53 15.12 -8.59
N THR A 13 22.53 15.31 -7.76
CA THR A 13 21.82 14.22 -7.09
C THR A 13 21.06 13.41 -8.15
N LYS A 14 21.55 12.23 -8.50
CA LYS A 14 20.83 11.31 -9.38
C LYS A 14 19.67 10.67 -8.58
N ILE A 15 18.47 10.70 -9.16
CA ILE A 15 17.31 9.99 -8.62
C ILE A 15 17.33 8.56 -9.18
N SER A 16 17.56 7.58 -8.32
CA SER A 16 17.49 6.17 -8.69
C SER A 16 16.08 5.62 -8.49
N LEU A 17 15.37 5.32 -9.57
CA LEU A 17 14.05 4.68 -9.51
C LEU A 17 14.12 3.26 -8.95
N GLU A 18 15.24 2.56 -9.13
CA GLU A 18 15.48 1.23 -8.57
C GLU A 18 15.59 1.29 -7.04
N GLU A 19 16.34 2.25 -6.50
CA GLU A 19 16.43 2.46 -5.05
C GLU A 19 15.08 2.88 -4.46
N MET A 20 14.29 3.69 -5.18
CA MET A 20 12.94 4.04 -4.76
C MET A 20 12.02 2.82 -4.74
N ALA A 21 12.06 1.99 -5.78
CA ALA A 21 11.28 0.74 -5.83
C ALA A 21 11.64 -0.17 -4.66
N THR A 22 12.93 -0.39 -4.45
CA THR A 22 13.45 -1.21 -3.35
C THR A 22 12.95 -0.69 -2.01
N ARG A 23 13.09 0.62 -1.74
CA ARG A 23 12.65 1.24 -0.49
C ARG A 23 11.14 1.01 -0.23
N TYR A 24 10.27 1.21 -1.23
CA TYR A 24 8.84 1.01 -1.05
C TYR A 24 8.45 -0.46 -0.89
N LEU A 25 9.06 -1.34 -1.67
CA LEU A 25 8.78 -2.78 -1.60
C LEU A 25 9.32 -3.41 -0.32
N ASP A 26 10.45 -2.93 0.20
CA ASP A 26 11.01 -3.37 1.49
C ASP A 26 10.08 -3.03 2.66
N VAL A 27 9.41 -1.86 2.61
CA VAL A 27 8.40 -1.51 3.63
C VAL A 27 7.21 -2.48 3.57
N LEU A 28 6.72 -2.82 2.37
CA LEU A 28 5.65 -3.81 2.21
C LEU A 28 6.07 -5.20 2.65
N GLN A 29 7.29 -5.62 2.31
CA GLN A 29 7.82 -6.92 2.71
C GLN A 29 7.94 -7.02 4.23
N LYS A 30 8.51 -5.99 4.86
CA LYS A 30 8.61 -5.92 6.33
C LYS A 30 7.24 -6.00 7.00
N ASN A 31 6.25 -5.27 6.47
CA ASN A 31 4.89 -5.33 6.96
C ASN A 31 4.31 -6.75 6.85
N TYR A 32 4.48 -7.41 5.70
CA TYR A 32 4.06 -8.79 5.49
C TYR A 32 4.74 -9.76 6.46
N ASP A 33 6.04 -9.63 6.67
CA ASP A 33 6.81 -10.49 7.57
C ASP A 33 6.34 -10.34 9.03
N MET A 34 6.03 -9.12 9.47
CA MET A 34 5.47 -8.85 10.80
C MET A 34 4.10 -9.53 10.98
N VAL A 35 3.24 -9.47 9.96
CA VAL A 35 1.94 -10.16 9.97
C VAL A 35 2.13 -11.67 10.06
N CYS A 36 3.00 -12.23 9.22
CA CYS A 36 3.29 -13.67 9.22
C CYS A 36 3.83 -14.15 10.58
N PHE A 37 4.77 -13.43 11.15
CA PHE A 37 5.35 -13.75 12.46
C PHE A 37 4.30 -13.71 13.58
N THR A 38 3.50 -12.65 13.61
CA THR A 38 2.47 -12.46 14.66
C THR A 38 1.36 -13.50 14.54
N LEU A 39 0.88 -13.81 13.32
CA LEU A 39 -0.11 -14.86 13.09
C LEU A 39 0.42 -16.25 13.42
N ALA A 40 1.71 -16.51 13.18
CA ALA A 40 2.33 -17.77 13.58
C ALA A 40 2.45 -17.89 15.11
N GLY A 41 2.77 -16.78 15.79
CA GLY A 41 2.81 -16.69 17.25
C GLY A 41 1.43 -16.90 17.87
N SER A 42 0.40 -16.21 17.38
CA SER A 42 -0.97 -16.30 17.89
C SER A 42 -1.57 -17.72 17.88
N ARG A 43 -1.10 -18.55 16.94
CA ARG A 43 -1.52 -19.97 16.88
C ARG A 43 -0.95 -20.85 17.98
N LYS A 44 0.14 -20.43 18.61
CA LYS A 44 0.83 -21.20 19.65
C LYS A 44 0.39 -20.81 21.05
N ILE A 45 -0.18 -19.63 21.23
CA ILE A 45 -0.68 -19.13 22.49
C ILE A 45 -1.93 -19.94 22.88
N ASN A 46 -1.96 -20.42 24.12
CA ASN A 46 -3.12 -21.07 24.72
C ASN A 46 -3.83 -20.13 25.73
N GLU A 47 -4.99 -20.56 26.23
CA GLU A 47 -5.80 -19.75 27.13
C GLU A 47 -5.09 -19.43 28.46
N SER A 48 -4.30 -20.37 29.01
CA SER A 48 -3.56 -20.16 30.26
C SER A 48 -2.49 -19.06 30.09
N GLU A 49 -1.76 -19.08 28.98
CA GLU A 49 -0.76 -18.04 28.67
C GLU A 49 -1.42 -16.67 28.45
N TYR A 50 -2.56 -16.65 27.75
CA TYR A 50 -3.33 -15.41 27.58
C TYR A 50 -3.80 -14.86 28.93
N ASP A 51 -4.27 -15.74 29.84
CA ASP A 51 -4.71 -15.40 31.16
C ASP A 51 -3.58 -14.82 32.01
N GLU A 52 -2.42 -15.44 32.02
CA GLU A 52 -1.25 -14.96 32.74
C GLU A 52 -0.80 -13.56 32.22
N PHE A 53 -0.63 -13.40 30.92
CA PHE A 53 -0.24 -12.11 30.34
C PHE A 53 -1.25 -11.00 30.64
N SER A 54 -2.55 -11.29 30.52
CA SER A 54 -3.58 -10.27 30.73
C SER A 54 -3.70 -9.84 32.18
N GLN A 55 -3.31 -10.69 33.14
CA GLN A 55 -3.23 -10.33 34.55
C GLN A 55 -2.03 -9.45 34.87
N GLN A 56 -0.88 -9.68 34.19
CA GLN A 56 0.33 -8.90 34.39
C GLN A 56 0.23 -7.48 33.85
N LEU A 57 -0.53 -7.29 32.76
CA LEU A 57 -0.67 -6.00 32.05
C LEU A 57 -1.93 -5.21 32.49
N GLN A 58 -2.25 -5.21 33.76
CA GLN A 58 -3.41 -4.52 34.29
C GLN A 58 -3.25 -2.99 34.20
N VAL A 59 -3.86 -2.36 33.19
CA VAL A 59 -3.72 -0.92 32.92
C VAL A 59 -4.84 -0.09 33.53
N MET A 60 -5.99 -0.71 33.88
CA MET A 60 -7.19 -0.01 34.32
C MET A 60 -7.50 -0.27 35.81
N PRO A 61 -7.87 0.77 36.59
CA PRO A 61 -8.25 0.61 38.02
C PRO A 61 -9.53 -0.23 38.24
N ARG A 62 -10.42 -0.21 37.23
CA ARG A 62 -11.60 -1.09 37.18
C ARG A 62 -11.56 -1.84 35.87
N GLN A 63 -11.40 -3.15 35.93
CA GLN A 63 -11.39 -3.96 34.72
C GLN A 63 -12.81 -4.19 34.22
N PRO A 64 -13.09 -3.86 32.94
CA PRO A 64 -14.24 -4.44 32.25
C PRO A 64 -14.10 -5.97 32.21
N ALA A 65 -15.21 -6.68 32.00
CA ALA A 65 -15.16 -8.12 31.80
C ALA A 65 -14.18 -8.48 30.70
N ARG A 66 -13.32 -9.44 31.00
CA ARG A 66 -12.28 -9.89 30.07
C ARG A 66 -12.90 -10.54 28.81
N MET A 67 -12.32 -10.32 27.66
CA MET A 67 -12.75 -10.98 26.45
C MET A 67 -12.42 -12.48 26.52
N GLU A 68 -13.34 -13.31 26.09
CA GLU A 68 -13.13 -14.76 25.96
C GLU A 68 -11.94 -15.02 25.01
N PHE A 69 -11.14 -16.04 25.29
CA PHE A 69 -9.88 -16.32 24.59
C PHE A 69 -10.03 -16.39 23.07
N GLU A 70 -10.99 -17.17 22.56
CA GLU A 70 -11.17 -17.30 21.09
C GLU A 70 -11.65 -15.99 20.45
N LYS A 71 -12.44 -15.20 21.15
CA LYS A 71 -12.85 -13.86 20.70
C LYS A 71 -11.68 -12.89 20.69
N ALA A 72 -10.84 -12.92 21.73
CA ALA A 72 -9.66 -12.09 21.81
C ALA A 72 -8.66 -12.43 20.70
N LYS A 73 -8.47 -13.71 20.43
CA LYS A 73 -7.62 -14.22 19.35
C LYS A 73 -8.11 -13.75 17.98
N PHE A 74 -9.39 -13.92 17.68
CA PHE A 74 -9.99 -13.45 16.44
C PHE A 74 -9.88 -11.93 16.29
N ALA A 75 -10.23 -11.18 17.34
CA ALA A 75 -10.15 -9.72 17.34
C ALA A 75 -8.71 -9.23 17.11
N SER A 76 -7.71 -9.87 17.76
CA SER A 76 -6.30 -9.53 17.58
C SER A 76 -5.80 -9.81 16.15
N GLU A 77 -6.20 -10.94 15.54
CA GLU A 77 -5.89 -11.24 14.14
C GLU A 77 -6.51 -10.18 13.21
N GLN A 78 -7.79 -9.82 13.40
CA GLN A 78 -8.44 -8.80 12.58
C GLN A 78 -7.82 -7.40 12.78
N TRP A 79 -7.47 -7.04 14.01
CA TRP A 79 -6.77 -5.80 14.31
C TRP A 79 -5.42 -5.73 13.59
N LEU A 80 -4.64 -6.82 13.63
CA LEU A 80 -3.35 -6.91 12.93
C LEU A 80 -3.50 -6.74 11.42
N LEU A 81 -4.44 -7.46 10.80
CA LEU A 81 -4.67 -7.38 9.34
C LEU A 81 -5.11 -5.97 8.91
N ARG A 82 -5.97 -5.32 9.71
CA ARG A 82 -6.40 -3.93 9.46
C ARG A 82 -5.25 -2.94 9.51
N ASN A 83 -4.44 -2.99 10.58
CA ASN A 83 -3.31 -2.07 10.71
C ASN A 83 -2.26 -2.29 9.62
N SER A 84 -1.94 -3.54 9.31
CA SER A 84 -1.03 -3.88 8.22
C SER A 84 -1.53 -3.36 6.86
N LEU A 85 -2.83 -3.46 6.58
CA LEU A 85 -3.42 -2.90 5.36
C LEU A 85 -3.32 -1.38 5.34
N ALA A 86 -3.62 -0.71 6.46
CA ALA A 86 -3.52 0.74 6.58
C ALA A 86 -2.08 1.22 6.37
N ASP A 87 -1.09 0.54 6.97
CA ASP A 87 0.33 0.85 6.79
C ASP A 87 0.77 0.65 5.32
N GLY A 88 0.31 -0.42 4.67
CA GLY A 88 0.56 -0.62 3.25
C GLY A 88 -0.03 0.48 2.38
N LEU A 89 -1.29 0.86 2.61
CA LEU A 89 -1.97 1.91 1.86
C LEU A 89 -1.40 3.31 2.14
N ALA A 90 -0.75 3.53 3.29
CA ALA A 90 -0.05 4.78 3.57
C ALA A 90 1.07 5.07 2.56
N LEU A 91 1.59 4.05 1.85
CA LEU A 91 2.59 4.21 0.79
C LEU A 91 2.00 4.82 -0.49
N VAL A 92 0.68 4.76 -0.70
CA VAL A 92 0.05 5.21 -1.95
C VAL A 92 0.29 6.70 -2.17
N MET A 93 0.13 7.51 -1.13
CA MET A 93 0.30 8.96 -1.24
C MET A 93 1.73 9.37 -1.58
N PRO A 94 2.78 8.94 -0.84
CA PRO A 94 4.16 9.25 -1.20
C PRO A 94 4.56 8.82 -2.61
N VAL A 95 4.10 7.65 -3.07
CA VAL A 95 4.40 7.16 -4.41
C VAL A 95 3.81 8.07 -5.50
N LEU A 96 2.56 8.52 -5.35
CA LEU A 96 1.93 9.45 -6.30
C LEU A 96 2.60 10.84 -6.28
N GLU A 97 3.02 11.32 -5.10
CA GLU A 97 3.71 12.59 -4.94
C GLU A 97 5.10 12.58 -5.56
N ASP A 98 5.86 11.52 -5.30
CA ASP A 98 7.18 11.33 -5.90
C ASP A 98 7.05 11.23 -7.42
N ALA A 99 6.04 10.50 -7.93
CA ALA A 99 5.78 10.38 -9.36
C ALA A 99 5.58 11.75 -10.02
N ARG A 100 4.68 12.57 -9.48
CA ARG A 100 4.43 13.91 -10.00
C ARG A 100 5.66 14.80 -9.92
N THR A 101 6.39 14.74 -8.81
CA THR A 101 7.57 15.58 -8.60
C THR A 101 8.67 15.21 -9.59
N ILE A 102 8.94 13.92 -9.78
CA ILE A 102 9.98 13.45 -10.72
C ILE A 102 9.59 13.81 -12.16
N CYS A 103 8.34 13.60 -12.57
CA CYS A 103 7.89 13.98 -13.91
C CYS A 103 7.99 15.50 -14.14
N ALA A 104 7.67 16.33 -13.16
CA ALA A 104 7.84 17.77 -13.25
C ALA A 104 9.33 18.19 -13.34
N LEU A 105 10.22 17.47 -12.66
CA LEU A 105 11.68 17.66 -12.82
C LEU A 105 12.18 17.22 -14.20
N CYS A 106 11.61 16.17 -14.77
CA CYS A 106 11.89 15.77 -16.16
C CYS A 106 11.48 16.87 -17.15
N ASP A 107 10.28 17.47 -16.99
CA ASP A 107 9.82 18.62 -17.80
C ASP A 107 10.78 19.80 -17.67
N PHE A 108 11.19 20.13 -16.45
CA PHE A 108 12.12 21.21 -16.16
C PHE A 108 13.48 20.97 -16.85
N LYS A 109 14.03 19.75 -16.75
CA LYS A 109 15.28 19.37 -17.43
C LYS A 109 15.12 19.46 -18.95
N ALA A 110 14.03 18.95 -19.50
CA ALA A 110 13.74 18.95 -20.93
C ALA A 110 13.55 20.36 -21.51
N SER A 111 13.02 21.30 -20.72
CA SER A 111 12.86 22.71 -21.13
C SER A 111 14.19 23.46 -21.28
N GLY A 112 15.29 22.90 -20.77
CA GLY A 112 16.59 23.57 -20.71
C GLY A 112 16.63 24.75 -19.74
N SER A 113 15.58 24.96 -18.94
CA SER A 113 15.50 26.02 -17.95
C SER A 113 16.58 25.85 -16.87
N ARG A 114 17.13 26.96 -16.41
CA ARG A 114 18.05 27.04 -15.26
C ARG A 114 17.47 27.92 -14.13
N ASP A 115 16.18 28.21 -14.23
CA ASP A 115 15.49 29.05 -13.23
C ASP A 115 15.34 28.30 -11.91
N GLN A 116 16.13 28.73 -10.93
CA GLN A 116 16.08 28.15 -9.58
C GLN A 116 14.76 28.42 -8.85
N VAL A 117 14.08 29.51 -9.16
CA VAL A 117 12.78 29.83 -8.57
C VAL A 117 11.72 28.85 -9.07
N GLU A 118 11.74 28.52 -10.36
CA GLU A 118 10.87 27.51 -10.94
C GLU A 118 11.15 26.12 -10.34
N LEU A 119 12.41 25.72 -10.22
CA LEU A 119 12.82 24.47 -9.59
C LEU A 119 12.33 24.38 -8.14
N GLN A 120 12.51 25.45 -7.36
CA GLN A 120 12.03 25.49 -5.98
C GLN A 120 10.51 25.41 -5.92
N LYS A 121 9.79 26.07 -6.84
CA LYS A 121 8.33 25.97 -6.92
C LYS A 121 7.85 24.55 -7.18
N ILE A 122 8.52 23.79 -8.07
CA ILE A 122 8.22 22.38 -8.32
C ILE A 122 8.38 21.58 -7.02
N ALA A 123 9.47 21.76 -6.30
CA ALA A 123 9.80 20.97 -5.12
C ALA A 123 8.91 21.30 -3.89
N THR A 124 8.34 22.48 -3.82
CA THR A 124 7.59 22.95 -2.64
C THR A 124 6.12 23.22 -2.92
N THR A 125 5.80 24.29 -3.65
CA THR A 125 4.42 24.77 -3.83
C THR A 125 3.57 23.76 -4.60
N ASN A 126 4.06 23.26 -5.72
CA ASN A 126 3.34 22.29 -6.53
C ASN A 126 3.12 20.97 -5.79
N ARG A 127 4.08 20.59 -4.93
CA ARG A 127 3.95 19.41 -4.06
C ARG A 127 2.88 19.63 -3.01
N ALA A 128 2.87 20.78 -2.34
CA ALA A 128 1.88 21.09 -1.31
C ALA A 128 0.45 21.15 -1.87
N GLU A 129 0.25 21.73 -3.05
CA GLU A 129 -1.05 21.74 -3.75
C GLU A 129 -1.51 20.33 -4.12
N PHE A 130 -0.59 19.51 -4.61
CA PHE A 130 -0.90 18.12 -4.96
C PHE A 130 -1.23 17.26 -3.74
N LEU A 131 -0.59 17.53 -2.60
CA LEU A 131 -0.90 16.86 -1.33
C LEU A 131 -2.37 17.01 -0.93
N GLN A 132 -2.94 18.21 -1.12
CA GLN A 132 -4.33 18.51 -0.78
C GLN A 132 -5.33 18.03 -1.82
N THR A 133 -4.87 17.60 -2.98
CA THR A 133 -5.74 17.10 -4.05
C THR A 133 -6.30 15.73 -3.67
N GLU A 134 -7.57 15.49 -4.00
CA GLU A 134 -8.23 14.20 -3.81
C GLU A 134 -7.49 13.08 -4.58
N ILE A 135 -7.43 11.89 -4.01
CA ILE A 135 -6.62 10.80 -4.56
C ILE A 135 -7.04 10.39 -5.98
N SER A 136 -8.33 10.38 -6.29
CA SER A 136 -8.84 10.10 -7.65
C SER A 136 -8.27 11.06 -8.67
N LYS A 137 -8.21 12.36 -8.32
CA LYS A 137 -7.65 13.43 -9.15
C LYS A 137 -6.14 13.34 -9.29
N LYS A 138 -5.42 12.81 -8.26
CA LYS A 138 -3.98 12.56 -8.38
C LYS A 138 -3.67 11.56 -9.49
N PHE A 139 -4.43 10.48 -9.57
CA PHE A 139 -4.32 9.51 -10.67
C PHE A 139 -4.65 10.15 -12.02
N GLU A 140 -5.69 10.99 -12.09
CA GLU A 140 -6.07 11.69 -13.31
C GLU A 140 -4.95 12.62 -13.79
N VAL A 141 -4.37 13.41 -12.91
CA VAL A 141 -3.22 14.29 -13.23
C VAL A 141 -2.04 13.49 -13.78
N LEU A 142 -1.71 12.34 -13.17
CA LEU A 142 -0.62 11.49 -13.65
C LEU A 142 -0.92 10.90 -15.04
N GLN A 143 -2.16 10.49 -15.27
CA GLN A 143 -2.61 9.95 -16.54
C GLN A 143 -2.67 11.01 -17.64
N GLU A 144 -3.32 12.14 -17.39
CA GLU A 144 -3.56 13.18 -18.40
C GLU A 144 -2.29 13.94 -18.77
N LYS A 145 -1.46 14.27 -17.76
CA LYS A 145 -0.27 15.09 -18.00
C LYS A 145 0.95 14.28 -18.38
N TYR A 146 1.12 13.08 -17.81
CA TYR A 146 2.35 12.30 -17.93
C TYR A 146 2.14 10.93 -18.58
N ASN A 147 0.89 10.63 -18.99
CA ASN A 147 0.50 9.34 -19.57
C ASN A 147 0.86 8.12 -18.66
N ILE A 148 0.87 8.34 -17.34
CA ILE A 148 1.12 7.29 -16.36
C ILE A 148 -0.20 6.64 -15.98
N THR A 149 -0.36 5.38 -16.36
CA THR A 149 -1.55 4.57 -16.05
C THR A 149 -1.26 3.54 -14.97
N CYS A 150 -2.29 3.21 -14.19
CA CYS A 150 -2.21 2.18 -13.16
C CYS A 150 -3.40 1.23 -13.31
N GLU A 151 -3.12 -0.04 -13.63
CA GLU A 151 -4.14 -1.07 -13.83
C GLU A 151 -4.98 -1.27 -12.56
N VAL A 152 -4.34 -1.21 -11.40
CA VAL A 152 -4.98 -1.48 -10.11
C VAL A 152 -5.58 -0.24 -9.43
N LYS A 153 -5.67 0.92 -10.13
CA LYS A 153 -6.31 2.14 -9.60
C LYS A 153 -7.66 1.87 -8.92
N PRO A 154 -8.62 1.13 -9.54
CA PRO A 154 -9.93 0.90 -8.93
C PRO A 154 -9.85 0.13 -7.60
N HIS A 155 -8.90 -0.81 -7.50
CA HIS A 155 -8.68 -1.59 -6.28
C HIS A 155 -8.08 -0.71 -5.17
N ILE A 156 -7.08 0.11 -5.50
CA ILE A 156 -6.45 1.03 -4.54
C ILE A 156 -7.49 2.01 -3.97
N LEU A 157 -8.28 2.64 -4.83
CA LEU A 157 -9.33 3.58 -4.40
C LEU A 157 -10.34 2.88 -3.48
N SER A 158 -10.80 1.70 -3.87
CA SER A 158 -11.76 0.91 -3.09
C SER A 158 -11.20 0.49 -1.72
N LEU A 159 -9.95 0.03 -1.66
CA LEU A 159 -9.28 -0.33 -0.40
C LEU A 159 -9.08 0.89 0.51
N MET A 160 -8.71 2.05 -0.03
CA MET A 160 -8.53 3.26 0.75
C MET A 160 -9.83 3.74 1.39
N GLU A 161 -10.95 3.66 0.69
CA GLU A 161 -12.25 4.02 1.23
C GLU A 161 -12.68 3.09 2.37
N VAL A 162 -12.49 1.79 2.18
CA VAL A 162 -12.79 0.80 3.23
C VAL A 162 -11.87 0.97 4.44
N THR A 163 -10.61 1.31 4.22
CA THR A 163 -9.66 1.52 5.33
C THR A 163 -10.05 2.71 6.20
N LYS A 164 -10.68 3.76 5.65
CA LYS A 164 -11.26 4.85 6.45
C LYS A 164 -12.30 4.32 7.43
N ALA A 165 -13.25 3.49 6.97
CA ALA A 165 -14.24 2.85 7.83
C ALA A 165 -13.61 1.90 8.86
N LEU A 166 -12.58 1.14 8.44
CA LEU A 166 -11.85 0.23 9.32
C LEU A 166 -11.17 0.94 10.50
N MET A 167 -10.64 2.13 10.27
CA MET A 167 -9.88 2.88 11.29
C MET A 167 -10.78 3.77 12.16
N ALA A 168 -11.95 4.18 11.67
CA ALA A 168 -12.76 5.21 12.33
C ALA A 168 -13.75 4.67 13.37
N LYS A 169 -14.32 3.47 13.20
CA LYS A 169 -15.44 2.98 14.03
C LYS A 169 -15.34 1.47 14.33
N ASP A 170 -14.20 1.03 14.82
CA ASP A 170 -13.92 -0.39 15.08
C ASP A 170 -14.15 -1.32 13.87
N GLY A 171 -14.11 -0.74 12.67
CA GLY A 171 -14.31 -1.45 11.42
C GLY A 171 -15.78 -1.74 11.09
N ILE A 172 -16.73 -1.00 11.64
CA ILE A 172 -18.14 -1.10 11.29
C ILE A 172 -18.46 -0.13 10.16
N LEU A 173 -18.99 -0.64 9.05
CA LEU A 173 -19.44 0.19 7.94
C LEU A 173 -20.69 0.98 8.33
N THR A 174 -20.66 2.30 8.17
CA THR A 174 -21.84 3.15 8.42
C THR A 174 -22.66 3.37 7.16
N GLU A 175 -23.91 3.83 7.33
CA GLU A 175 -24.79 4.19 6.20
C GLU A 175 -24.16 5.29 5.33
N GLU A 176 -23.49 6.28 5.93
CA GLU A 176 -22.79 7.37 5.23
C GLU A 176 -21.61 6.89 4.38
N GLU A 177 -20.97 5.79 4.79
CA GLU A 177 -19.82 5.19 4.11
C GLU A 177 -20.24 4.15 3.07
N SER A 178 -21.53 3.80 3.00
CA SER A 178 -22.10 2.90 2.00
C SER A 178 -22.45 3.64 0.70
N GLU A 179 -22.50 2.91 -0.42
CA GLU A 179 -22.74 3.50 -1.76
C GLU A 179 -24.20 3.93 -1.94
N ASP A 180 -25.12 3.25 -1.29
CA ASP A 180 -26.57 3.43 -1.42
C ASP A 180 -27.28 3.53 -0.04
N GLY A 181 -26.55 3.83 1.02
CA GLY A 181 -27.05 3.79 2.41
C GLY A 181 -27.24 2.38 2.96
N VAL A 182 -26.99 1.33 2.18
CA VAL A 182 -27.25 -0.07 2.56
C VAL A 182 -26.02 -0.95 2.51
N LYS A 183 -25.16 -0.78 1.51
CA LYS A 183 -23.99 -1.63 1.28
C LYS A 183 -22.87 -0.88 0.56
N ARG A 184 -21.68 -1.45 0.64
CA ARG A 184 -20.51 -1.04 -0.15
C ARG A 184 -19.89 -2.26 -0.82
N THR A 185 -19.54 -2.12 -2.08
CA THR A 185 -18.81 -3.15 -2.84
C THR A 185 -17.34 -2.81 -2.86
N VAL A 186 -16.52 -3.71 -2.32
CA VAL A 186 -15.07 -3.55 -2.24
C VAL A 186 -14.41 -4.43 -3.27
N LYS A 187 -13.61 -3.83 -4.14
CA LYS A 187 -12.77 -4.57 -5.10
C LYS A 187 -11.53 -5.05 -4.40
N ILE A 188 -11.36 -6.36 -4.31
CA ILE A 188 -10.25 -7.01 -3.60
C ILE A 188 -9.58 -7.99 -4.55
N ARG A 189 -8.26 -8.06 -4.51
CA ARG A 189 -7.52 -9.19 -5.06
C ARG A 189 -7.31 -10.24 -3.97
N SER A 190 -7.41 -11.50 -4.34
CA SER A 190 -7.13 -12.62 -3.44
C SER A 190 -6.13 -13.57 -4.07
N VAL A 191 -5.28 -14.18 -3.24
CA VAL A 191 -4.36 -15.22 -3.68
C VAL A 191 -5.04 -16.57 -3.54
N GLN A 192 -5.22 -17.25 -4.66
CA GLN A 192 -5.77 -18.59 -4.72
C GLN A 192 -4.64 -19.60 -4.99
N ILE A 193 -4.65 -20.70 -4.27
CA ILE A 193 -3.76 -21.83 -4.54
C ILE A 193 -4.51 -22.76 -5.49
N VAL A 194 -4.07 -22.82 -6.75
CA VAL A 194 -4.64 -23.71 -7.76
C VAL A 194 -3.77 -24.98 -7.81
N GLN A 195 -4.41 -26.12 -7.59
CA GLN A 195 -3.78 -27.41 -7.75
C GLN A 195 -3.97 -27.86 -9.19
N SER A 196 -2.88 -28.00 -9.91
CA SER A 196 -2.90 -28.59 -11.27
C SER A 196 -2.29 -29.98 -11.21
N PRO A 197 -2.99 -31.02 -11.69
CA PRO A 197 -2.37 -32.32 -11.83
C PRO A 197 -1.35 -32.28 -12.97
N GLU A 198 -0.08 -32.47 -12.66
CA GLU A 198 0.94 -32.74 -13.67
C GLU A 198 1.08 -34.25 -13.85
N THR A 199 0.83 -34.71 -15.05
CA THR A 199 1.18 -36.07 -15.49
C THR A 199 2.64 -36.03 -15.92
N ASN A 200 3.55 -36.46 -15.06
CA ASN A 200 4.92 -36.71 -15.48
C ASN A 200 4.98 -37.88 -16.44
N SER A 201 5.82 -37.75 -17.48
CA SER A 201 6.08 -38.80 -18.50
C SER A 201 6.50 -40.18 -17.92
N ALA A 202 6.73 -40.27 -16.61
CA ALA A 202 7.08 -41.46 -15.85
C ALA A 202 5.91 -42.09 -15.07
N GLY A 203 4.65 -41.63 -15.28
CA GLY A 203 3.46 -42.20 -14.62
C GLY A 203 3.26 -41.80 -13.15
N GLY A 204 4.04 -40.90 -12.62
CA GLY A 204 3.84 -40.33 -11.29
C GLY A 204 3.02 -39.03 -11.37
N SER A 205 1.90 -38.92 -10.60
CA SER A 205 1.17 -37.65 -10.45
C SER A 205 1.83 -36.84 -9.38
N SER A 206 2.48 -35.72 -9.75
CA SER A 206 2.88 -34.68 -8.84
C SER A 206 1.82 -33.57 -8.84
N LEU A 207 1.50 -33.05 -7.64
CA LEU A 207 0.63 -31.89 -7.50
C LEU A 207 1.47 -30.62 -7.65
N ASN A 208 1.26 -29.91 -8.75
CA ASN A 208 1.85 -28.58 -8.90
C ASN A 208 0.93 -27.53 -8.24
N LEU A 209 1.44 -26.86 -7.20
CA LEU A 209 0.75 -25.81 -6.48
C LEU A 209 1.12 -24.45 -7.10
N THR A 210 0.24 -23.91 -7.91
CA THR A 210 0.42 -22.58 -8.51
C THR A 210 -0.37 -21.55 -7.75
N ARG A 211 0.26 -20.43 -7.40
CA ARG A 211 -0.44 -19.26 -6.83
C ARG A 211 -1.00 -18.43 -7.96
N ARG A 212 -2.31 -18.21 -7.94
CA ARG A 212 -3.00 -17.33 -8.88
C ARG A 212 -3.62 -16.18 -8.13
N VAL A 213 -3.41 -14.96 -8.62
CA VAL A 213 -4.11 -13.76 -8.13
C VAL A 213 -5.39 -13.62 -8.93
N GLY A 214 -6.52 -13.56 -8.25
CA GLY A 214 -7.83 -13.37 -8.84
C GLY A 214 -8.50 -12.12 -8.29
N ASP A 215 -9.26 -11.43 -9.13
CA ASP A 215 -10.10 -10.31 -8.71
C ASP A 215 -11.40 -10.84 -8.10
N SER A 216 -11.84 -10.24 -7.03
CA SER A 216 -13.11 -10.54 -6.37
C SER A 216 -13.75 -9.25 -5.85
N GLU A 217 -15.08 -9.31 -5.69
CA GLU A 217 -15.84 -8.24 -5.08
C GLU A 217 -16.40 -8.73 -3.75
N LYS A 218 -16.22 -7.92 -2.71
CA LYS A 218 -16.77 -8.18 -1.39
C LYS A 218 -17.85 -7.16 -1.10
N VAL A 219 -19.07 -7.63 -0.90
CA VAL A 219 -20.21 -6.79 -0.52
C VAL A 219 -20.27 -6.76 1.01
N ILE A 220 -20.24 -5.55 1.59
CA ILE A 220 -20.33 -5.30 3.03
C ILE A 220 -21.59 -4.46 3.24
N LYS A 221 -22.47 -4.88 4.15
CA LYS A 221 -23.68 -4.14 4.49
C LYS A 221 -23.41 -3.08 5.55
N ALA A 222 -24.19 -2.00 5.54
CA ALA A 222 -24.17 -1.04 6.63
C ALA A 222 -24.54 -1.74 7.97
N GLY A 223 -23.78 -1.45 9.02
CA GLY A 223 -23.87 -2.13 10.32
C GLY A 223 -23.00 -3.39 10.44
N ASP A 224 -22.52 -3.96 9.34
CA ASP A 224 -21.62 -5.11 9.40
C ASP A 224 -20.20 -4.69 9.74
N GLN A 225 -19.53 -5.56 10.49
CA GLN A 225 -18.11 -5.41 10.77
C GLN A 225 -17.29 -5.89 9.57
N ILE A 226 -16.34 -5.07 9.14
CA ILE A 226 -15.47 -5.36 8.01
C ILE A 226 -14.36 -6.32 8.48
N HIS A 227 -14.31 -7.50 7.90
CA HIS A 227 -13.27 -8.49 8.14
C HIS A 227 -12.51 -8.81 6.87
N PHE A 228 -11.21 -9.00 6.99
CA PHE A 228 -10.37 -9.52 5.92
C PHE A 228 -9.90 -10.94 6.23
N THR A 229 -10.01 -11.82 5.25
CA THR A 229 -9.34 -13.11 5.28
C THR A 229 -7.84 -12.91 5.02
N LYS A 230 -7.02 -13.87 5.41
CA LYS A 230 -5.57 -13.85 5.15
C LYS A 230 -5.27 -13.79 3.63
N ALA A 231 -6.08 -14.49 2.81
CA ALA A 231 -5.94 -14.47 1.36
C ALA A 231 -6.27 -13.10 0.75
N GLU A 232 -7.34 -12.44 1.21
CA GLU A 232 -7.71 -11.08 0.80
C GLU A 232 -6.65 -10.06 1.24
N HIS A 233 -6.11 -10.21 2.44
CA HIS A 233 -5.04 -9.34 2.94
C HIS A 233 -3.76 -9.45 2.10
N ILE A 234 -3.30 -10.67 1.82
CA ILE A 234 -2.13 -10.91 0.96
C ILE A 234 -2.39 -10.33 -0.44
N GLY A 235 -3.58 -10.57 -1.01
CA GLY A 235 -3.98 -10.01 -2.30
C GLY A 235 -3.98 -8.48 -2.30
N SER A 236 -4.38 -7.84 -1.20
CA SER A 236 -4.36 -6.38 -1.04
C SER A 236 -2.91 -5.85 -0.99
N LEU A 237 -2.01 -6.49 -0.26
CA LEU A 237 -0.59 -6.10 -0.24
C LEU A 237 0.08 -6.28 -1.61
N LEU A 238 -0.23 -7.37 -2.33
CA LEU A 238 0.23 -7.56 -3.70
C LEU A 238 -0.31 -6.47 -4.64
N THR A 239 -1.56 -6.05 -4.47
CA THR A 239 -2.15 -4.95 -5.24
C THR A 239 -1.39 -3.65 -5.03
N ILE A 240 -0.99 -3.35 -3.79
CA ILE A 240 -0.15 -2.18 -3.48
C ILE A 240 1.24 -2.32 -4.13
N GLY A 241 1.84 -3.51 -4.11
CA GLY A 241 3.11 -3.77 -4.79
C GLY A 241 3.03 -3.57 -6.31
N ILE A 242 1.94 -4.04 -6.95
CA ILE A 242 1.68 -3.80 -8.38
C ILE A 242 1.50 -2.31 -8.65
N PHE A 243 0.73 -1.60 -7.82
CA PHE A 243 0.55 -0.15 -7.92
C PHE A 243 1.90 0.58 -7.92
N ILE A 244 2.77 0.29 -6.95
CA ILE A 244 4.11 0.90 -6.86
C ILE A 244 4.90 0.64 -8.15
N THR A 245 4.91 -0.61 -8.62
CA THR A 245 5.64 -1.02 -9.81
C THR A 245 5.11 -0.33 -11.08
N ASP A 246 3.78 -0.23 -11.24
CA ASP A 246 3.16 0.43 -12.39
C ASP A 246 3.49 1.92 -12.45
N ILE A 247 3.39 2.61 -11.30
CA ILE A 247 3.72 4.05 -11.22
C ILE A 247 5.20 4.29 -11.54
N LEU A 248 6.11 3.53 -10.94
CA LEU A 248 7.56 3.70 -11.18
C LEU A 248 7.94 3.38 -12.63
N ARG A 249 7.32 2.36 -13.23
CA ARG A 249 7.48 2.06 -14.67
C ARG A 249 7.00 3.21 -15.53
N GLY A 250 5.84 3.81 -15.18
CA GLY A 250 5.32 4.99 -15.88
C GLY A 250 6.28 6.19 -15.81
N ILE A 251 6.88 6.45 -14.64
CA ILE A 251 7.90 7.50 -14.47
C ILE A 251 9.11 7.22 -15.38
N GLN A 252 9.60 5.97 -15.38
CA GLN A 252 10.74 5.58 -16.23
C GLN A 252 10.46 5.82 -17.71
N GLN A 253 9.28 5.42 -18.18
CA GLN A 253 8.86 5.63 -19.57
C GLN A 253 8.77 7.12 -19.92
N TYR A 254 8.24 7.93 -19.00
CA TYR A 254 8.15 9.38 -19.17
C TYR A 254 9.53 10.05 -19.22
N ALA A 255 10.43 9.69 -18.30
CA ALA A 255 11.79 10.20 -18.29
C ALA A 255 12.57 9.86 -19.57
N GLN A 256 12.37 8.65 -20.11
CA GLN A 256 12.94 8.25 -21.40
C GLN A 256 12.36 9.07 -22.57
N ALA A 257 11.05 9.26 -22.59
CA ALA A 257 10.37 10.03 -23.65
C ALA A 257 10.77 11.51 -23.68
N THR A 258 11.07 12.10 -22.51
CA THR A 258 11.52 13.50 -22.38
C THR A 258 13.03 13.68 -22.55
N GLY A 259 13.79 12.58 -22.69
CA GLY A 259 15.26 12.63 -22.75
C GLY A 259 15.91 13.03 -21.41
N ALA A 260 15.15 12.89 -20.31
CA ALA A 260 15.63 13.20 -18.97
C ALA A 260 16.32 12.01 -18.29
N ALA A 261 16.15 10.80 -18.81
CA ALA A 261 16.86 9.60 -18.35
C ALA A 261 18.30 9.63 -18.89
N ASP A 262 19.28 9.69 -17.98
CA ASP A 262 20.71 9.46 -18.25
C ASP A 262 21.12 8.18 -17.55
#